data_085418cc88219fa0668a0b10040afc0c
#
_entry.id   085418cc88219fa0668a0b10040afc0c
#
_cell.length_a   1.000
_cell.length_b   1.000
_cell.length_c   1.000
_cell.angle_alpha   90.00
_cell.angle_beta   90.00
_cell.angle_gamma   90.00
#
_symmetry.space_group_name_H-M   'P 1'
#
loop_
_entity.id
_entity.type
_entity.pdbx_description
1 polymer ?
#
loop_
_entity_poly.entity_id
_entity_poly.type
_entity_poly.pdbx_seq_one_letter_code
_entity_poly.pdbx_strand_id
1 'polypeptide(L)'
;MLGPTEKPINRPEVRQIMVSKDFSVAVMVSDGKKSAKWYKEVLGFETSEEGHWVTAWPKGAPWKLHLCEGKLEPGNTGIGFYAEDLKVEVDSLKKKGAKFAQDYTKTEWGEVAKVEDPDGNIIWISKGSP
;
A
#
# COMPACT_ATOMS: atom_id res chain seq x y z
N MET A 1 -12.96 -41.25 -11.00
CA MET A 1 -12.72 -40.60 -10.62
C MET A 1 -12.59 -40.46 -10.13
N LEU A 2 -12.83 -41.15 -10.51
CA LEU A 2 -12.47 -40.69 -10.28
C LEU A 2 -12.31 -40.49 -9.73
N GLY A 3 -12.29 -40.62 -10.23
CA GLY A 3 -12.02 -40.10 -9.84
C GLY A 3 -11.82 -39.91 -9.39
N PRO A 4 -11.71 -39.65 -9.45
CA PRO A 4 -11.53 -39.21 -9.03
C PRO A 4 -11.21 -39.03 -8.69
N THR A 5 -11.02 -39.32 -8.94
CA THR A 5 -10.74 -38.72 -8.75
C THR A 5 -10.51 -38.31 -8.58
N GLU A 6 -10.16 -38.16 -8.89
CA GLU A 6 -9.99 -37.47 -8.87
C GLU A 6 -9.68 -36.75 -8.50
N LYS A 7 -9.33 -37.06 -8.87
CA LYS A 7 -9.10 -36.27 -8.63
C LYS A 7 -8.96 -35.62 -8.51
N PRO A 8 -8.83 -35.97 -9.11
CA PRO A 8 -8.78 -35.16 -8.91
C PRO A 8 -8.55 -34.77 -8.85
N ILE A 9 -8.28 -34.68 -9.28
CA ILE A 9 -8.11 -33.88 -9.13
C ILE A 9 -7.69 -33.49 -8.95
N ASN A 10 -7.28 -33.49 -9.30
CA ASN A 10 -7.03 -32.74 -9.09
C ASN A 10 -6.92 -32.41 -9.46
N ARG A 11 -6.92 -32.33 -10.00
CA ARG A 11 -7.05 -31.72 -10.29
C ARG A 11 -6.90 -31.15 -10.57
N PRO A 12 -6.78 -31.26 -11.14
CA PRO A 12 -6.80 -30.52 -11.41
C PRO A 12 -7.33 -30.29 -11.69
N GLU A 13 -7.61 -30.48 -11.98
CA GLU A 13 -8.38 -30.04 -12.05
C GLU A 13 -9.05 -29.43 -12.16
N VAL A 14 -9.39 -30.51 -12.92
CA VAL A 14 -10.04 -29.39 -12.93
C VAL A 14 -9.62 -28.39 -11.98
N ARG A 15 -8.80 -28.24 -12.02
CA ARG A 15 -8.45 -27.16 -11.17
C ARG A 15 -9.16 -25.90 -11.59
N GLN A 16 -9.81 -25.29 -10.66
CA GLN A 16 -10.47 -24.04 -10.92
C GLN A 16 -9.49 -22.99 -11.32
N ILE A 17 -9.91 -22.16 -12.27
CA ILE A 17 -9.18 -20.96 -12.62
C ILE A 17 -9.66 -19.89 -11.65
N MET A 18 -8.82 -19.51 -10.71
CA MET A 18 -9.16 -18.51 -9.73
C MET A 18 -7.99 -17.55 -9.60
N VAL A 19 -8.30 -16.27 -9.39
CA VAL A 19 -7.25 -15.33 -9.08
C VAL A 19 -6.65 -15.69 -7.72
N SER A 20 -5.35 -15.52 -7.60
CA SER A 20 -4.66 -15.75 -6.34
C SER A 20 -5.16 -14.76 -5.29
N LYS A 21 -5.03 -15.14 -4.03
CA LYS A 21 -5.30 -14.23 -2.91
C LYS A 21 -4.23 -13.14 -2.80
N ASP A 22 -3.10 -13.34 -3.47
CA ASP A 22 -2.01 -12.37 -3.46
C ASP A 22 -2.33 -11.25 -4.43
N PHE A 23 -2.04 -10.04 -4.04
CA PHE A 23 -2.22 -8.90 -4.94
C PHE A 23 -1.26 -7.79 -4.57
N SER A 24 -1.07 -6.88 -5.50
CA SER A 24 -0.32 -5.66 -5.27
C SER A 24 -1.09 -4.50 -5.88
N VAL A 25 -0.79 -3.30 -5.39
CA VAL A 25 -1.34 -2.07 -5.94
C VAL A 25 -0.17 -1.28 -6.52
N ALA A 26 -0.26 -0.93 -7.78
CA ALA A 26 0.80 -0.14 -8.42
C ALA A 26 0.61 1.34 -8.10
N VAL A 27 1.68 1.96 -7.63
CA VAL A 27 1.75 3.40 -7.40
C VAL A 27 2.82 3.91 -8.35
N MET A 28 2.46 4.90 -9.18
CA MET A 28 3.39 5.40 -10.18
C MET A 28 4.38 6.36 -9.54
N VAL A 29 5.66 6.10 -9.77
CA VAL A 29 6.74 6.87 -9.17
C VAL A 29 7.78 7.23 -10.23
N SER A 30 8.55 8.29 -9.97
CA SER A 30 9.59 8.73 -10.89
C SER A 30 10.89 7.92 -10.70
N ASP A 31 11.16 7.49 -9.48
CA ASP A 31 12.39 6.78 -9.13
C ASP A 31 12.05 5.77 -8.02
N GLY A 32 12.08 4.49 -8.38
CA GLY A 32 11.66 3.43 -7.46
C GLY A 32 12.50 3.37 -6.19
N LYS A 33 13.81 3.56 -6.31
CA LYS A 33 14.70 3.49 -5.15
C LYS A 33 14.47 4.66 -4.20
N LYS A 34 14.34 5.87 -4.75
CA LYS A 34 14.05 7.04 -3.92
C LYS A 34 12.70 6.93 -3.27
N SER A 35 11.72 6.43 -4.00
CA SER A 35 10.38 6.22 -3.48
C SER A 35 10.41 5.20 -2.35
N ALA A 36 11.08 4.07 -2.54
CA ALA A 36 11.20 3.05 -1.50
C ALA A 36 11.84 3.62 -0.23
N LYS A 37 12.87 4.45 -0.39
CA LYS A 37 13.50 5.08 0.75
C LYS A 37 12.51 5.96 1.52
N TRP A 38 11.69 6.73 0.82
CA TRP A 38 10.69 7.57 1.45
C TRP A 38 9.65 6.71 2.20
N TYR A 39 9.13 5.66 1.55
CA TYR A 39 8.14 4.80 2.19
C TYR A 39 8.71 4.13 3.44
N LYS A 40 10.00 3.76 3.39
CA LYS A 40 10.66 3.16 4.53
C LYS A 40 10.91 4.16 5.66
N GLU A 41 11.48 5.33 5.33
CA GLU A 41 11.92 6.29 6.33
C GLU A 41 10.75 7.09 6.92
N VAL A 42 9.78 7.44 6.11
CA VAL A 42 8.66 8.27 6.53
C VAL A 42 7.50 7.42 7.05
N LEU A 43 7.07 6.42 6.29
CA LEU A 43 5.93 5.60 6.69
C LEU A 43 6.33 4.37 7.52
N GLY A 44 7.62 4.07 7.62
CA GLY A 44 8.08 2.91 8.37
C GLY A 44 7.83 1.59 7.68
N PHE A 45 7.66 1.59 6.37
CA PHE A 45 7.40 0.38 5.60
C PHE A 45 8.67 -0.45 5.44
N GLU A 46 8.46 -1.74 5.20
CA GLU A 46 9.52 -2.61 4.68
C GLU A 46 9.53 -2.50 3.18
N THR A 47 10.70 -2.70 2.58
CA THR A 47 10.87 -2.54 1.14
C THR A 47 11.70 -3.68 0.57
N SER A 48 11.52 -3.94 -0.72
CA SER A 48 12.32 -4.90 -1.46
C SER A 48 12.61 -4.34 -2.84
N GLU A 49 13.82 -4.57 -3.33
CA GLU A 49 14.25 -4.11 -4.64
C GLU A 49 14.90 -5.27 -5.37
N GLU A 50 14.28 -5.69 -6.46
CA GLU A 50 14.81 -6.76 -7.31
C GLU A 50 14.83 -6.24 -8.75
N GLY A 51 15.96 -5.62 -9.12
CA GLY A 51 16.06 -4.94 -10.39
C GLY A 51 15.08 -3.78 -10.45
N HIS A 52 14.18 -3.83 -11.41
CA HIS A 52 13.15 -2.79 -11.55
C HIS A 52 11.92 -3.07 -10.71
N TRP A 53 11.87 -4.21 -10.04
CA TRP A 53 10.71 -4.57 -9.23
C TRP A 53 10.92 -4.07 -7.80
N VAL A 54 10.32 -2.93 -7.51
CA VAL A 54 10.46 -2.28 -6.20
C VAL A 54 9.12 -2.33 -5.50
N THR A 55 9.12 -2.82 -4.26
CA THR A 55 7.88 -2.97 -3.49
C THR A 55 8.06 -2.40 -2.09
N ALA A 56 6.93 -2.02 -1.48
CA ALA A 56 6.90 -1.50 -0.12
C ALA A 56 5.61 -1.96 0.57
N TRP A 57 5.69 -2.26 1.86
CA TRP A 57 4.52 -2.73 2.60
C TRP A 57 4.70 -2.46 4.10
N PRO A 58 3.59 -2.23 4.84
CA PRO A 58 3.68 -2.16 6.30
C PRO A 58 4.13 -3.51 6.86
N LYS A 59 4.91 -3.50 7.91
CA LYS A 59 5.40 -4.74 8.51
C LYS A 59 4.24 -5.68 8.82
N GLY A 60 4.38 -6.92 8.35
CA GLY A 60 3.37 -7.96 8.57
C GLY A 60 2.22 -7.95 7.59
N ALA A 61 2.14 -6.98 6.68
CA ALA A 61 1.08 -6.95 5.69
C ALA A 61 1.27 -8.07 4.66
N PRO A 62 0.19 -8.78 4.27
CA PRO A 62 0.29 -9.84 3.27
C PRO A 62 0.27 -9.33 1.83
N TRP A 63 0.09 -8.02 1.64
CA TRP A 63 0.04 -7.39 0.33
C TRP A 63 1.17 -6.38 0.21
N LYS A 64 1.44 -5.93 -1.00
CA LYS A 64 2.53 -5.01 -1.27
C LYS A 64 2.10 -3.91 -2.22
N LEU A 65 2.68 -2.72 -2.04
CA LEU A 65 2.63 -1.69 -3.06
C LEU A 65 3.76 -1.94 -4.04
N HIS A 66 3.47 -1.88 -5.32
CA HIS A 66 4.48 -1.91 -6.37
C HIS A 66 4.79 -0.46 -6.75
N LEU A 67 6.00 -0.01 -6.44
CA LEU A 67 6.46 1.34 -6.78
C LEU A 67 6.95 1.31 -8.22
N CYS A 68 6.03 1.61 -9.13
CA CYS A 68 6.20 1.36 -10.56
C CYS A 68 6.72 2.62 -11.26
N GLU A 69 7.92 2.54 -11.82
CA GLU A 69 8.46 3.67 -12.59
C GLU A 69 7.73 3.79 -13.91
N GLY A 70 7.28 4.99 -14.21
CA GLY A 70 6.55 5.23 -15.43
C GLY A 70 5.90 6.61 -15.43
N LYS A 71 4.84 6.74 -16.21
CA LYS A 71 4.12 8.00 -16.28
C LYS A 71 3.44 8.27 -14.94
N LEU A 72 3.78 9.42 -14.35
CA LEU A 72 3.22 9.80 -13.06
C LEU A 72 1.72 10.09 -13.18
N GLU A 73 0.99 9.66 -12.16
CA GLU A 73 -0.45 9.94 -12.04
C GLU A 73 -0.71 10.47 -10.64
N PRO A 74 -0.27 11.73 -10.37
CA PRO A 74 -0.41 12.28 -9.02
C PRO A 74 -1.87 12.45 -8.62
N GLY A 75 -2.11 12.45 -7.33
CA GLY A 75 -3.44 12.66 -6.79
C GLY A 75 -3.90 11.50 -5.92
N ASN A 76 -5.20 11.42 -5.74
CA ASN A 76 -5.79 10.43 -4.87
C ASN A 76 -5.59 9.00 -5.39
N THR A 77 -4.89 8.18 -4.60
CA THR A 77 -4.65 6.79 -4.96
C THR A 77 -5.80 5.87 -4.56
N GLY A 78 -6.65 6.31 -3.65
CA GLY A 78 -7.65 5.43 -3.05
C GLY A 78 -7.08 4.50 -1.99
N ILE A 79 -5.79 4.61 -1.71
CA ILE A 79 -5.13 3.77 -0.70
C ILE A 79 -5.33 4.41 0.67
N GLY A 80 -5.80 3.62 1.63
CA GLY A 80 -6.00 4.10 2.98
C GLY A 80 -5.37 3.17 4.00
N PHE A 81 -4.67 3.77 4.95
CA PHE A 81 -4.14 3.07 6.10
C PHE A 81 -4.86 3.54 7.36
N TYR A 82 -4.66 2.84 8.44
CA TYR A 82 -5.35 3.13 9.68
C TYR A 82 -4.33 3.26 10.81
N ALA A 83 -4.62 4.15 11.74
CA ALA A 83 -3.79 4.36 12.92
C ALA A 83 -4.69 4.44 14.13
N GLU A 84 -4.30 3.79 15.22
CA GLU A 84 -5.07 3.83 16.46
C GLU A 84 -5.17 5.24 17.02
N ASP A 85 -4.05 5.94 17.02
CA ASP A 85 -3.99 7.33 17.46
C ASP A 85 -3.49 8.17 16.28
N LEU A 86 -4.42 8.62 15.48
CA LEU A 86 -4.09 9.34 14.25
C LEU A 86 -3.34 10.64 14.53
N LYS A 87 -3.72 11.36 15.58
CA LYS A 87 -3.05 12.64 15.86
C LYS A 87 -1.59 12.45 16.18
N VAL A 88 -1.26 11.43 16.98
CA VAL A 88 0.12 11.11 17.30
C VAL A 88 0.89 10.71 16.04
N GLU A 89 0.26 9.90 15.18
CA GLU A 89 0.88 9.46 13.93
C GLU A 89 1.15 10.65 13.00
N VAL A 90 0.18 11.55 12.86
CA VAL A 90 0.34 12.74 12.03
C VAL A 90 1.49 13.61 12.55
N ASP A 91 1.56 13.81 13.86
CA ASP A 91 2.66 14.59 14.46
C ASP A 91 4.01 13.94 14.20
N SER A 92 4.07 12.62 14.29
CA SER A 92 5.29 11.87 13.98
C SER A 92 5.70 12.03 12.51
N LEU A 93 4.73 11.92 11.60
CA LEU A 93 5.00 12.07 10.17
C LEU A 93 5.47 13.48 9.84
N LYS A 94 4.90 14.49 10.50
CA LYS A 94 5.35 15.88 10.32
C LYS A 94 6.80 16.05 10.74
N LYS A 95 7.20 15.43 11.84
CA LYS A 95 8.58 15.49 12.31
C LYS A 95 9.54 14.85 11.32
N LYS A 96 9.09 13.88 10.57
CA LYS A 96 9.89 13.23 9.53
C LYS A 96 9.86 13.99 8.21
N GLY A 97 9.18 15.14 8.16
CA GLY A 97 9.13 15.96 6.97
C GLY A 97 8.07 15.56 5.96
N ALA A 98 7.10 14.76 6.35
CA ALA A 98 6.03 14.36 5.43
C ALA A 98 5.20 15.57 5.03
N LYS A 99 4.80 15.59 3.77
CA LYS A 99 3.95 16.61 3.21
C LYS A 99 2.51 16.14 3.25
N PHE A 100 1.60 17.02 3.62
CA PHE A 100 0.19 16.67 3.77
C PHE A 100 -0.66 17.40 2.74
N ALA A 101 -1.47 16.64 2.01
CA ALA A 101 -2.53 17.21 1.19
C ALA A 101 -3.70 17.66 2.06
N GLN A 102 -3.88 16.99 3.20
CA GLN A 102 -4.86 17.39 4.20
C GLN A 102 -4.31 17.04 5.58
N ASP A 103 -4.21 18.05 6.42
CA ASP A 103 -3.76 17.86 7.80
C ASP A 103 -4.82 17.07 8.59
N TYR A 104 -4.46 16.67 9.79
CA TYR A 104 -5.38 16.02 10.71
C TYR A 104 -6.71 16.79 10.77
N THR A 105 -7.80 16.11 10.51
CA THR A 105 -9.12 16.73 10.46
C THR A 105 -10.14 15.79 11.08
N LYS A 106 -10.98 16.34 11.94
CA LYS A 106 -12.15 15.63 12.44
C LYS A 106 -13.32 15.91 11.50
N THR A 107 -13.95 14.84 11.01
CA THR A 107 -15.14 14.96 10.17
C THR A 107 -16.29 14.24 10.87
N GLU A 108 -17.50 14.38 10.34
CA GLU A 108 -18.62 13.62 10.87
C GLU A 108 -18.47 12.12 10.62
N TRP A 109 -17.57 11.73 9.71
CA TRP A 109 -17.28 10.33 9.40
C TRP A 109 -16.08 9.78 10.17
N GLY A 110 -15.41 10.62 10.94
CA GLY A 110 -14.25 10.23 11.72
C GLY A 110 -13.06 11.14 11.49
N GLU A 111 -11.91 10.71 11.99
CA GLU A 111 -10.67 11.47 11.90
C GLU A 111 -9.86 10.97 10.71
N VAL A 112 -9.30 11.90 9.94
CA VAL A 112 -8.58 11.58 8.71
C VAL A 112 -7.45 12.58 8.47
N ALA A 113 -6.41 12.12 7.77
CA ALA A 113 -5.36 12.95 7.20
C ALA A 113 -4.99 12.37 5.84
N LYS A 114 -4.36 13.18 4.99
CA LYS A 114 -3.90 12.73 3.68
C LYS A 114 -2.45 13.14 3.51
N VAL A 115 -1.57 12.16 3.34
CA VAL A 115 -0.15 12.41 3.16
C VAL A 115 0.20 12.27 1.68
N GLU A 116 1.16 13.08 1.21
CA GLU A 116 1.66 12.98 -0.15
C GLU A 116 3.01 12.30 -0.15
N ASP A 117 3.19 11.37 -1.07
CA ASP A 117 4.52 10.82 -1.32
C ASP A 117 5.31 11.80 -2.21
N PRO A 118 6.61 11.53 -2.48
CA PRO A 118 7.43 12.46 -3.28
C PRO A 118 6.91 12.73 -4.69
N ASP A 119 6.09 11.85 -5.23
CA ASP A 119 5.55 12.00 -6.59
C ASP A 119 4.13 12.54 -6.60
N GLY A 120 3.62 13.00 -5.45
CA GLY A 120 2.29 13.58 -5.36
C GLY A 120 1.18 12.54 -5.21
N ASN A 121 1.51 11.30 -4.95
CA ASN A 121 0.50 10.27 -4.69
C ASN A 121 -0.07 10.50 -3.29
N ILE A 122 -1.39 10.61 -3.21
CA ILE A 122 -2.07 10.91 -1.96
C ILE A 122 -2.53 9.62 -1.29
N ILE A 123 -2.12 9.44 -0.05
CA ILE A 123 -2.44 8.27 0.75
C ILE A 123 -3.23 8.74 1.97
N TRP A 124 -4.36 8.10 2.19
CA TRP A 124 -5.23 8.44 3.32
C TRP A 124 -4.77 7.71 4.57
N ILE A 125 -4.89 8.38 5.71
CA ILE A 125 -4.70 7.74 7.00
C ILE A 125 -5.90 8.10 7.86
N SER A 126 -6.60 7.09 8.35
CA SER A 126 -7.81 7.27 9.14
C SER A 126 -7.62 6.68 10.54
N LYS A 127 -8.38 7.19 11.49
CA LYS A 127 -8.34 6.64 12.84
C LYS A 127 -9.11 5.33 12.90
N GLY A 128 -8.55 4.37 13.63
CA GLY A 128 -9.25 3.12 13.92
C GLY A 128 -8.84 2.00 13.00
N SER A 129 -9.82 1.24 12.55
CA SER A 129 -9.62 0.10 11.65
C SER A 129 -10.75 0.08 10.63
N PRO A 130 -10.56 -0.66 9.53
CA PRO A 130 -11.59 -0.74 8.50
C PRO A 130 -12.91 -1.28 9.04
#